data_eda4dee9f9fbd62a1a243bfba6d49bf7
#
_entry.id   eda4dee9f9fbd62a1a243bfba6d49bf7
#
_cell.length_a   1.000
_cell.length_b   1.000
_cell.length_c   1.000
_cell.angle_alpha   90.00
_cell.angle_beta   90.00
_cell.angle_gamma   90.00
#
_symmetry.space_group_name_H-M   'P 1'
#
loop_
_entity.id
_entity.type
_entity.pdbx_description
1 polymer ?
#
loop_
_entity_poly.entity_id
_entity_poly.type
_entity_poly.pdbx_seq_one_letter_code
_entity_poly.pdbx_strand_id
1 'polypeptide(L)'
;KVYQGYFDLIVLDAPCSGEGMFRKQPDATQYWSLEYPAQCACLQREILADAVKMLATGGQLVYSTCTWAPEENEEIVAWLLENFPLELLEIPKVNGMVAGIDFPETARMYPHHFKGEGQFVSKFRFTGSQSAKKIKAAKNKLTAEQRKLWQDFQKKHLKIELEGHLDIFGNNLYLLPAGLPDISKLKIARNGLHLGEFKKNRFEPSFALGLALRP
;
A
#
# COMPACT_ATOMS: atom_id res chain seq x y z
N LYS A 1 8.94 -2.09 -13.10
CA LYS A 1 10.43 -2.13 -13.38
C LYS A 1 11.23 -1.21 -12.44
N VAL A 2 10.65 -0.12 -11.91
CA VAL A 2 11.38 0.85 -11.05
C VAL A 2 11.62 0.29 -9.66
N TYR A 3 10.64 -0.40 -9.07
CA TYR A 3 10.66 -0.89 -7.69
C TYR A 3 11.00 -2.38 -7.56
N GLN A 4 11.71 -2.97 -8.52
CA GLN A 4 12.07 -4.39 -8.44
C GLN A 4 12.93 -4.67 -7.20
N GLY A 5 12.49 -5.64 -6.36
CA GLY A 5 13.19 -6.02 -5.14
C GLY A 5 13.27 -4.92 -4.07
N TYR A 6 12.31 -4.01 -4.03
CA TYR A 6 12.39 -2.79 -3.21
C TYR A 6 11.64 -2.86 -1.88
N PHE A 7 10.45 -3.49 -1.84
CA PHE A 7 9.59 -3.42 -0.67
C PHE A 7 9.76 -4.60 0.26
N ASP A 8 9.92 -4.32 1.54
CA ASP A 8 9.94 -5.33 2.60
C ASP A 8 8.52 -5.81 2.95
N LEU A 9 7.50 -4.99 2.69
CA LEU A 9 6.10 -5.31 2.87
C LEU A 9 5.26 -4.69 1.75
N ILE A 10 4.43 -5.54 1.13
CA ILE A 10 3.37 -5.11 0.21
C ILE A 10 2.03 -5.55 0.80
N VAL A 11 1.11 -4.62 0.93
CA VAL A 11 -0.29 -4.90 1.28
C VAL A 11 -1.12 -4.62 0.04
N LEU A 12 -1.76 -5.66 -0.48
CA LEU A 12 -2.61 -5.59 -1.65
C LEU A 12 -4.06 -5.90 -1.26
N ASP A 13 -4.85 -4.85 -1.11
CA ASP A 13 -6.32 -4.94 -1.06
C ASP A 13 -6.81 -4.92 -2.51
N ALA A 14 -7.11 -6.11 -3.03
CA ALA A 14 -7.28 -6.31 -4.46
C ALA A 14 -8.67 -5.87 -4.94
N PRO A 15 -8.79 -5.33 -6.17
CA PRO A 15 -10.08 -5.20 -6.81
C PRO A 15 -10.70 -6.60 -6.94
N CYS A 16 -11.95 -6.77 -6.50
CA CYS A 16 -12.61 -8.06 -6.43
C CYS A 16 -14.10 -7.95 -6.73
N SER A 17 -14.81 -9.07 -6.82
CA SER A 17 -16.25 -9.12 -7.09
C SER A 17 -17.10 -8.49 -5.97
N GLY A 18 -16.56 -8.36 -4.77
CA GLY A 18 -17.14 -7.54 -3.70
C GLY A 18 -18.35 -8.13 -2.99
N GLU A 19 -18.57 -9.43 -3.07
CA GLU A 19 -19.75 -10.11 -2.49
C GLU A 19 -19.92 -9.85 -0.99
N GLY A 20 -18.79 -9.74 -0.27
CA GLY A 20 -18.79 -9.43 1.16
C GLY A 20 -19.33 -8.03 1.49
N MET A 21 -19.45 -7.15 0.49
CA MET A 21 -19.93 -5.77 0.65
C MET A 21 -21.40 -5.58 0.28
N PHE A 22 -22.09 -6.59 -0.25
CA PHE A 22 -23.48 -6.43 -0.74
C PHE A 22 -24.45 -5.95 0.32
N ARG A 23 -24.23 -6.32 1.58
CA ARG A 23 -25.04 -5.81 2.69
C ARG A 23 -24.91 -4.29 2.86
N LYS A 24 -23.70 -3.75 2.66
CA LYS A 24 -23.40 -2.32 2.81
C LYS A 24 -23.69 -1.53 1.54
N GLN A 25 -23.52 -2.17 0.40
CA GLN A 25 -23.70 -1.60 -0.95
C GLN A 25 -24.61 -2.50 -1.80
N PRO A 26 -25.94 -2.53 -1.53
CA PRO A 26 -26.87 -3.40 -2.26
C PRO A 26 -26.86 -3.19 -3.77
N ASP A 27 -26.63 -1.96 -4.23
CA ASP A 27 -26.59 -1.63 -5.65
C ASP A 27 -25.45 -2.33 -6.41
N ALA A 28 -24.40 -2.77 -5.70
CA ALA A 28 -23.29 -3.51 -6.30
C ALA A 28 -23.73 -4.87 -6.87
N THR A 29 -24.83 -5.45 -6.38
CA THR A 29 -25.39 -6.71 -6.89
C THR A 29 -25.84 -6.62 -8.34
N GLN A 30 -26.17 -5.42 -8.83
CA GLN A 30 -26.63 -5.21 -10.21
C GLN A 30 -25.52 -5.44 -11.25
N TYR A 31 -24.26 -5.33 -10.84
CA TYR A 31 -23.08 -5.51 -11.69
C TYR A 31 -22.43 -6.88 -11.53
N TRP A 32 -22.94 -7.70 -10.62
CA TRP A 32 -22.39 -9.02 -10.35
C TRP A 32 -23.00 -10.08 -11.26
N SER A 33 -22.19 -11.01 -11.74
CA SER A 33 -22.61 -12.22 -12.48
C SER A 33 -21.77 -13.42 -12.03
N LEU A 34 -22.16 -14.62 -12.41
CA LEU A 34 -21.40 -15.84 -12.09
C LEU A 34 -19.98 -15.85 -12.66
N GLU A 35 -19.77 -15.14 -13.76
CA GLU A 35 -18.46 -15.04 -14.42
C GLU A 35 -17.59 -13.92 -13.84
N TYR A 36 -18.17 -13.00 -13.07
CA TYR A 36 -17.45 -11.82 -12.57
C TYR A 36 -16.29 -12.15 -11.63
N PRO A 37 -16.40 -13.11 -10.68
CA PRO A 37 -15.27 -13.54 -9.88
C PRO A 37 -14.07 -14.04 -10.69
N ALA A 38 -14.31 -14.84 -11.74
CA ALA A 38 -13.24 -15.32 -12.61
C ALA A 38 -12.55 -14.19 -13.39
N GLN A 39 -13.30 -13.15 -13.82
CA GLN A 39 -12.73 -11.96 -14.46
C GLN A 39 -11.86 -11.17 -13.46
N CYS A 40 -12.33 -10.98 -12.23
CA CYS A 40 -11.56 -10.34 -11.17
C CYS A 40 -10.28 -11.13 -10.86
N ALA A 41 -10.36 -12.47 -10.78
CA ALA A 41 -9.21 -13.34 -10.56
C ALA A 41 -8.13 -13.20 -11.63
N CYS A 42 -8.49 -13.01 -12.90
CA CYS A 42 -7.54 -12.74 -13.98
C CYS A 42 -6.77 -11.43 -13.71
N LEU A 43 -7.49 -10.36 -13.40
CA LEU A 43 -6.87 -9.06 -13.07
C LEU A 43 -5.99 -9.14 -11.82
N GLN A 44 -6.43 -9.87 -10.79
CA GLN A 44 -5.67 -10.08 -9.55
C GLN A 44 -4.34 -10.78 -9.83
N ARG A 45 -4.32 -11.81 -10.70
CA ARG A 45 -3.08 -12.49 -11.10
C ARG A 45 -2.10 -11.55 -11.80
N GLU A 46 -2.58 -10.66 -12.66
CA GLU A 46 -1.73 -9.65 -13.33
C GLU A 46 -1.10 -8.70 -12.30
N ILE A 47 -1.91 -8.16 -11.37
CA ILE A 47 -1.45 -7.24 -10.32
C ILE A 47 -0.44 -7.95 -9.40
N LEU A 48 -0.75 -9.17 -8.96
CA LEU A 48 0.09 -9.96 -8.07
C LEU A 48 1.43 -10.35 -8.72
N ALA A 49 1.43 -10.71 -10.01
CA ALA A 49 2.66 -10.99 -10.73
C ALA A 49 3.62 -9.79 -10.75
N ASP A 50 3.09 -8.57 -10.80
CA ASP A 50 3.90 -7.36 -10.70
C ASP A 50 4.27 -7.02 -9.25
N ALA A 51 3.38 -7.26 -8.29
CA ALA A 51 3.64 -7.05 -6.86
C ALA A 51 4.79 -7.95 -6.37
N VAL A 52 4.79 -9.23 -6.70
CA VAL A 52 5.85 -10.17 -6.30
C VAL A 52 7.23 -9.74 -6.83
N LYS A 53 7.32 -9.19 -8.04
CA LYS A 53 8.58 -8.64 -8.59
C LYS A 53 9.12 -7.45 -7.79
N MET A 54 8.26 -6.79 -7.03
CA MET A 54 8.65 -5.62 -6.23
C MET A 54 9.06 -5.99 -4.80
N LEU A 55 8.84 -7.22 -4.34
CA LEU A 55 9.28 -7.68 -3.02
C LEU A 55 10.80 -7.75 -2.93
N ALA A 56 11.34 -7.28 -1.82
CA ALA A 56 12.73 -7.54 -1.45
C ALA A 56 12.91 -9.02 -1.05
N THR A 57 14.14 -9.51 -1.07
CA THR A 57 14.46 -10.84 -0.54
C THR A 57 14.02 -10.93 0.92
N GLY A 58 13.20 -11.93 1.27
CA GLY A 58 12.58 -12.08 2.59
C GLY A 58 11.38 -11.15 2.85
N GLY A 59 11.02 -10.30 1.90
CA GLY A 59 9.87 -9.40 1.98
C GLY A 59 8.54 -10.15 2.08
N GLN A 60 7.51 -9.48 2.57
CA GLN A 60 6.20 -10.06 2.83
C GLN A 60 5.13 -9.45 1.93
N LEU A 61 4.18 -10.28 1.51
CA LEU A 61 2.97 -9.88 0.79
C LEU A 61 1.76 -10.23 1.66
N VAL A 62 0.90 -9.25 1.88
CA VAL A 62 -0.45 -9.47 2.41
C VAL A 62 -1.42 -9.24 1.26
N TYR A 63 -2.22 -10.24 0.96
CA TYR A 63 -3.26 -10.20 -0.06
C TYR A 63 -4.62 -10.28 0.61
N SER A 64 -5.53 -9.39 0.26
CA SER A 64 -6.89 -9.34 0.79
C SER A 64 -7.92 -9.05 -0.29
N THR A 65 -9.13 -9.56 -0.08
CA THR A 65 -10.31 -9.28 -0.87
C THR A 65 -11.52 -9.08 0.04
N CYS A 66 -12.57 -8.45 -0.48
CA CYS A 66 -13.88 -8.39 0.18
C CYS A 66 -14.90 -9.31 -0.51
N THR A 67 -14.47 -10.48 -0.97
CA THR A 67 -15.36 -11.49 -1.58
C THR A 67 -15.23 -12.83 -0.87
N TRP A 68 -16.18 -13.73 -1.14
CA TRP A 68 -16.16 -15.11 -0.68
C TRP A 68 -15.81 -16.11 -1.80
N ALA A 69 -15.67 -15.63 -3.03
CA ALA A 69 -15.40 -16.45 -4.20
C ALA A 69 -14.06 -17.19 -4.06
N PRO A 70 -14.02 -18.52 -4.11
CA PRO A 70 -12.78 -19.28 -4.06
C PRO A 70 -11.82 -18.94 -5.19
N GLU A 71 -12.35 -18.60 -6.37
CA GLU A 71 -11.58 -18.20 -7.56
C GLU A 71 -10.67 -17.01 -7.31
N GLU A 72 -11.12 -16.09 -6.44
CA GLU A 72 -10.41 -14.87 -6.07
C GLU A 72 -9.60 -15.01 -4.78
N ASN A 73 -9.82 -16.08 -4.03
CA ASN A 73 -9.23 -16.31 -2.72
C ASN A 73 -8.25 -17.49 -2.75
N GLU A 74 -8.73 -18.68 -2.49
CA GLU A 74 -7.88 -19.87 -2.35
C GLU A 74 -7.21 -20.29 -3.66
N GLU A 75 -7.87 -20.13 -4.81
CA GLU A 75 -7.25 -20.40 -6.10
C GLU A 75 -6.14 -19.40 -6.44
N ILE A 76 -6.26 -18.14 -5.98
CA ILE A 76 -5.16 -17.17 -6.07
C ILE A 76 -4.01 -17.58 -5.15
N VAL A 77 -4.29 -18.06 -3.94
CA VAL A 77 -3.25 -18.57 -3.03
C VAL A 77 -2.51 -19.75 -3.67
N ALA A 78 -3.25 -20.74 -4.20
CA ALA A 78 -2.66 -21.90 -4.89
C ALA A 78 -1.79 -21.45 -6.06
N TRP A 79 -2.32 -20.56 -6.91
CA TRP A 79 -1.59 -20.02 -8.06
C TRP A 79 -0.31 -19.28 -7.66
N LEU A 80 -0.34 -18.49 -6.58
CA LEU A 80 0.84 -17.80 -6.07
C LEU A 80 1.94 -18.76 -5.62
N LEU A 81 1.57 -19.82 -4.88
CA LEU A 81 2.50 -20.83 -4.39
C LEU A 81 3.09 -21.66 -5.54
N GLU A 82 2.32 -21.92 -6.59
CA GLU A 82 2.76 -22.69 -7.75
C GLU A 82 3.71 -21.89 -8.66
N ASN A 83 3.47 -20.59 -8.83
CA ASN A 83 4.14 -19.78 -9.86
C ASN A 83 5.28 -18.91 -9.30
N PHE A 84 5.39 -18.74 -7.99
CA PHE A 84 6.39 -17.86 -7.37
C PHE A 84 7.05 -18.52 -6.16
N PRO A 85 8.30 -18.16 -5.86
CA PRO A 85 8.99 -18.64 -4.65
C PRO A 85 8.43 -17.91 -3.42
N LEU A 86 7.26 -18.32 -2.99
CA LEU A 86 6.53 -17.80 -1.85
C LEU A 86 6.27 -18.91 -0.82
N GLU A 87 6.38 -18.58 0.45
CA GLU A 87 5.97 -19.39 1.59
C GLU A 87 4.68 -18.78 2.15
N LEU A 88 3.62 -19.58 2.30
CA LEU A 88 2.39 -19.15 2.96
C LEU A 88 2.62 -19.08 4.47
N LEU A 89 2.25 -17.96 5.08
CA LEU A 89 2.44 -17.73 6.52
C LEU A 89 1.11 -17.84 7.26
N GLU A 90 1.18 -18.45 8.45
CA GLU A 90 0.03 -18.57 9.35
C GLU A 90 -0.51 -17.20 9.77
N ILE A 91 -1.82 -17.03 9.66
CA ILE A 91 -2.57 -15.90 10.22
C ILE A 91 -3.30 -16.40 11.47
N PRO A 92 -2.98 -15.89 12.68
CA PRO A 92 -3.70 -16.24 13.89
C PRO A 92 -5.19 -15.87 13.77
N LYS A 93 -6.07 -16.86 14.00
CA LYS A 93 -7.53 -16.64 13.96
C LYS A 93 -7.99 -16.07 15.29
N VAL A 94 -8.51 -14.86 15.24
CA VAL A 94 -9.02 -14.12 16.41
C VAL A 94 -10.41 -13.56 16.12
N ASN A 95 -11.21 -13.36 17.15
CA ASN A 95 -12.49 -12.63 17.08
C ASN A 95 -13.48 -13.15 16.01
N GLY A 96 -13.62 -14.46 15.86
CA GLY A 96 -14.56 -15.06 14.91
C GLY A 96 -14.00 -15.25 13.48
N MET A 97 -12.72 -15.01 13.26
CA MET A 97 -12.05 -15.44 12.03
C MET A 97 -12.05 -16.95 11.93
N VAL A 98 -12.22 -17.47 10.72
CA VAL A 98 -12.11 -18.90 10.43
C VAL A 98 -11.00 -19.15 9.41
N ALA A 99 -10.55 -20.40 9.34
CA ALA A 99 -9.59 -20.82 8.33
C ALA A 99 -10.16 -20.67 6.90
N GLY A 100 -9.28 -20.45 5.93
CA GLY A 100 -9.64 -20.57 4.51
C GLY A 100 -9.91 -22.00 4.10
N ILE A 101 -10.52 -22.17 2.95
CA ILE A 101 -10.82 -23.46 2.35
C ILE A 101 -9.50 -24.05 1.81
N ASP A 102 -9.14 -25.26 2.21
CA ASP A 102 -7.90 -25.97 1.83
C ASP A 102 -6.58 -25.28 2.25
N PHE A 103 -6.63 -24.04 2.74
CA PHE A 103 -5.48 -23.28 3.24
C PHE A 103 -5.74 -22.75 4.66
N PRO A 104 -5.54 -23.59 5.68
CA PRO A 104 -5.81 -23.22 7.07
C PRO A 104 -4.98 -22.04 7.57
N GLU A 105 -3.85 -21.75 6.94
CA GLU A 105 -3.00 -20.58 7.24
C GLU A 105 -3.68 -19.26 6.94
N THR A 106 -4.61 -19.21 5.97
CA THR A 106 -5.34 -18.01 5.58
C THR A 106 -6.51 -17.73 6.52
N ALA A 107 -7.13 -16.57 6.41
CA ALA A 107 -8.26 -16.19 7.26
C ALA A 107 -9.45 -15.69 6.43
N ARG A 108 -10.64 -16.22 6.77
CA ARG A 108 -11.94 -15.72 6.28
C ARG A 108 -12.71 -15.06 7.41
N MET A 109 -13.36 -13.96 7.08
CA MET A 109 -14.20 -13.21 7.99
C MET A 109 -15.62 -13.17 7.42
N TYR A 110 -16.56 -13.78 8.15
CA TYR A 110 -17.96 -13.82 7.75
C TYR A 110 -18.80 -12.92 8.64
N PRO A 111 -19.76 -12.15 8.09
CA PRO A 111 -20.56 -11.19 8.85
C PRO A 111 -21.48 -11.82 9.90
N HIS A 112 -21.70 -13.13 9.89
CA HIS A 112 -22.43 -13.84 10.93
C HIS A 112 -21.57 -14.24 12.13
N HIS A 113 -20.24 -14.14 12.02
CA HIS A 113 -19.31 -14.42 13.13
C HIS A 113 -18.89 -13.15 13.89
N PHE A 114 -19.03 -11.97 13.28
CA PHE A 114 -18.64 -10.69 13.90
C PHE A 114 -19.38 -9.52 13.25
N LYS A 115 -19.33 -8.35 13.90
CA LYS A 115 -19.92 -7.12 13.36
C LYS A 115 -18.98 -6.51 12.31
N GLY A 116 -19.10 -6.91 11.06
CA GLY A 116 -18.25 -6.43 9.95
C GLY A 116 -18.73 -6.94 8.61
N GLU A 117 -18.02 -6.60 7.57
CA GLU A 117 -18.25 -7.05 6.20
C GLU A 117 -17.44 -8.33 5.92
N GLY A 118 -17.72 -9.01 4.79
CA GLY A 118 -16.96 -10.19 4.37
C GLY A 118 -15.55 -9.83 3.94
N GLN A 119 -14.56 -10.62 4.38
CA GLN A 119 -13.15 -10.42 4.02
C GLN A 119 -12.43 -11.75 3.92
N PHE A 120 -11.40 -11.77 3.08
CA PHE A 120 -10.40 -12.82 3.01
C PHE A 120 -9.01 -12.22 3.13
N VAL A 121 -8.10 -12.90 3.82
CA VAL A 121 -6.71 -12.47 3.95
C VAL A 121 -5.77 -13.67 3.86
N SER A 122 -4.69 -13.51 3.10
CA SER A 122 -3.55 -14.40 3.06
C SER A 122 -2.24 -13.62 3.19
N LYS A 123 -1.22 -14.26 3.74
CA LYS A 123 0.08 -13.65 3.99
C LYS A 123 1.20 -14.55 3.51
N PHE A 124 2.17 -13.97 2.80
CA PHE A 124 3.28 -14.71 2.21
C PHE A 124 4.62 -14.08 2.56
N ARG A 125 5.67 -14.91 2.55
CA ARG A 125 7.06 -14.49 2.55
C ARG A 125 7.69 -14.84 1.21
N PHE A 126 8.41 -13.90 0.61
CA PHE A 126 9.19 -14.17 -0.58
C PHE A 126 10.49 -14.88 -0.21
N THR A 127 10.64 -16.12 -0.67
CA THR A 127 11.80 -17.00 -0.40
C THR A 127 12.85 -16.95 -1.51
N GLY A 128 12.51 -16.31 -2.64
CA GLY A 128 13.44 -16.13 -3.75
C GLY A 128 14.51 -15.08 -3.46
N SER A 129 15.49 -14.99 -4.34
CA SER A 129 16.52 -13.96 -4.29
C SER A 129 16.27 -12.93 -5.38
N GLN A 130 16.14 -11.66 -4.98
CA GLN A 130 16.05 -10.53 -5.90
C GLN A 130 17.05 -9.45 -5.50
N SER A 131 17.87 -9.02 -6.46
CA SER A 131 18.70 -7.84 -6.26
C SER A 131 17.87 -6.58 -6.47
N ALA A 132 17.83 -5.71 -5.47
CA ALA A 132 17.25 -4.38 -5.64
C ALA A 132 18.00 -3.63 -6.75
N LYS A 133 17.28 -3.10 -7.73
CA LYS A 133 17.90 -2.19 -8.71
C LYS A 133 18.38 -0.95 -7.99
N LYS A 134 19.60 -0.48 -8.31
CA LYS A 134 20.05 0.85 -7.91
C LYS A 134 19.06 1.88 -8.46
N ILE A 135 18.23 2.43 -7.59
CA ILE A 135 17.24 3.43 -7.94
C ILE A 135 17.89 4.80 -7.78
N LYS A 136 17.75 5.65 -8.78
CA LYS A 136 18.21 7.04 -8.68
C LYS A 136 17.39 7.71 -7.57
N ALA A 137 18.08 8.30 -6.60
CA ALA A 137 17.44 9.08 -5.56
C ALA A 137 16.68 10.27 -6.18
N ALA A 138 15.54 10.62 -5.58
CA ALA A 138 14.80 11.79 -5.97
C ALA A 138 15.69 13.04 -5.86
N LYS A 139 15.66 13.91 -6.86
CA LYS A 139 16.43 15.15 -6.86
C LYS A 139 15.70 16.18 -6.02
N ASN A 140 16.41 16.88 -5.15
CA ASN A 140 15.87 17.99 -4.42
C ASN A 140 15.64 19.18 -5.38
N LYS A 141 14.39 19.60 -5.48
CA LYS A 141 13.94 20.67 -6.41
C LYS A 141 13.82 22.05 -5.75
N LEU A 142 14.06 22.15 -4.44
CA LEU A 142 13.97 23.42 -3.73
C LEU A 142 15.06 24.40 -4.17
N THR A 143 14.67 25.66 -4.39
CA THR A 143 15.61 26.75 -4.56
C THR A 143 16.37 27.03 -3.25
N ALA A 144 17.49 27.75 -3.32
CA ALA A 144 18.26 28.13 -2.14
C ALA A 144 17.41 28.98 -1.17
N GLU A 145 16.59 29.89 -1.70
CA GLU A 145 15.67 30.72 -0.91
C GLU A 145 14.61 29.88 -0.19
N GLN A 146 13.94 28.98 -0.90
CA GLN A 146 12.94 28.08 -0.32
C GLN A 146 13.53 27.19 0.78
N ARG A 147 14.74 26.68 0.54
CA ARG A 147 15.47 25.90 1.55
C ARG A 147 15.75 26.70 2.81
N LYS A 148 16.19 27.96 2.64
CA LYS A 148 16.46 28.87 3.77
C LYS A 148 15.18 29.16 4.55
N LEU A 149 14.08 29.51 3.86
CA LEU A 149 12.79 29.77 4.51
C LEU A 149 12.29 28.58 5.33
N TRP A 150 12.42 27.36 4.79
CA TRP A 150 12.05 26.16 5.52
C TRP A 150 12.96 25.90 6.74
N GLN A 151 14.27 26.02 6.58
CA GLN A 151 15.23 25.84 7.67
C GLN A 151 15.01 26.84 8.80
N ASP A 152 14.80 28.12 8.46
CA ASP A 152 14.52 29.19 9.44
C ASP A 152 13.21 28.90 10.18
N PHE A 153 12.16 28.46 9.48
CA PHE A 153 10.90 28.04 10.08
C PHE A 153 11.11 26.84 11.04
N GLN A 154 11.77 25.79 10.57
CA GLN A 154 12.01 24.59 11.36
C GLN A 154 12.77 24.91 12.65
N LYS A 155 13.88 25.65 12.54
CA LYS A 155 14.70 26.06 13.68
C LYS A 155 13.94 26.92 14.69
N LYS A 156 13.03 27.78 14.22
CA LYS A 156 12.30 28.73 15.08
C LYS A 156 11.08 28.10 15.74
N HIS A 157 10.40 27.19 15.09
CA HIS A 157 9.06 26.74 15.48
C HIS A 157 8.96 25.24 15.82
N LEU A 158 9.91 24.41 15.38
CA LEU A 158 9.90 22.98 15.67
C LEU A 158 10.94 22.63 16.75
N LYS A 159 10.57 21.75 17.68
CA LYS A 159 11.48 21.19 18.69
C LYS A 159 12.24 19.96 18.18
N ILE A 160 11.88 19.48 17.00
CA ILE A 160 12.47 18.30 16.36
C ILE A 160 12.93 18.68 14.96
N GLU A 161 13.94 18.01 14.45
CA GLU A 161 14.31 18.05 13.05
C GLU A 161 13.54 16.98 12.29
N LEU A 162 12.89 17.38 11.19
CA LEU A 162 12.17 16.46 10.33
C LEU A 162 13.12 15.91 9.27
N GLU A 163 13.46 14.64 9.39
CA GLU A 163 14.34 13.94 8.47
C GLU A 163 13.55 13.36 7.30
N GLY A 164 14.08 13.49 6.09
CA GLY A 164 13.46 12.93 4.89
C GLY A 164 13.85 13.67 3.61
N HIS A 165 13.21 13.28 2.52
CA HIS A 165 13.36 13.96 1.24
C HIS A 165 12.32 15.07 1.10
N LEU A 166 12.78 16.31 0.91
CA LEU A 166 11.90 17.46 0.65
C LEU A 166 11.60 17.55 -0.85
N ASP A 167 10.35 17.53 -1.22
CA ASP A 167 9.88 17.75 -2.59
C ASP A 167 8.92 18.92 -2.66
N ILE A 168 8.84 19.56 -3.83
CA ILE A 168 7.97 20.71 -4.06
C ILE A 168 7.03 20.45 -5.23
N PHE A 169 5.76 20.78 -5.02
CA PHE A 169 4.75 20.77 -6.06
C PHE A 169 4.01 22.13 -6.08
N GLY A 170 4.23 22.91 -7.14
CA GLY A 170 3.87 24.32 -7.13
C GLY A 170 4.61 25.06 -6.03
N ASN A 171 3.90 25.71 -5.13
CA ASN A 171 4.45 26.37 -3.94
C ASN A 171 4.40 25.51 -2.68
N ASN A 172 3.86 24.30 -2.77
CA ASN A 172 3.66 23.42 -1.60
C ASN A 172 4.88 22.56 -1.37
N LEU A 173 5.33 22.52 -0.12
CA LEU A 173 6.44 21.70 0.36
C LEU A 173 5.91 20.41 0.98
N TYR A 174 6.54 19.29 0.62
CA TYR A 174 6.21 17.96 1.12
C TYR A 174 7.45 17.27 1.69
N LEU A 175 7.24 16.47 2.74
CA LEU A 175 8.23 15.56 3.28
C LEU A 175 7.88 14.13 2.84
N LEU A 176 8.86 13.46 2.28
CA LEU A 176 8.81 12.09 1.80
C LEU A 176 9.85 11.25 2.57
N PRO A 177 9.71 9.94 2.66
CA PRO A 177 10.71 9.08 3.28
C PRO A 177 12.10 9.30 2.69
N ALA A 178 13.13 9.21 3.54
CA ALA A 178 14.52 9.22 3.08
C ALA A 178 14.77 8.02 2.16
N GLY A 179 15.61 8.22 1.13
CA GLY A 179 15.92 7.15 0.19
C GLY A 179 14.83 6.82 -0.83
N LEU A 180 13.76 7.63 -0.89
CA LEU A 180 12.71 7.44 -1.89
C LEU A 180 13.31 7.50 -3.32
N PRO A 181 12.95 6.56 -4.19
CA PRO A 181 13.35 6.60 -5.59
C PRO A 181 12.71 7.78 -6.32
N ASP A 182 13.30 8.14 -7.47
CA ASP A 182 12.70 9.14 -8.35
C ASP A 182 11.34 8.68 -8.88
N ILE A 183 10.29 9.30 -8.33
CA ILE A 183 8.87 9.05 -8.67
C ILE A 183 8.31 10.07 -9.66
N SER A 184 9.15 10.94 -10.23
CA SER A 184 8.73 12.03 -11.11
C SER A 184 7.96 11.59 -12.37
N LYS A 185 8.08 10.31 -12.75
CA LYS A 185 7.35 9.72 -13.89
C LYS A 185 6.03 9.06 -13.50
N LEU A 186 5.68 9.04 -12.22
CA LEU A 186 4.44 8.46 -11.74
C LEU A 186 3.36 9.53 -11.62
N LYS A 187 2.12 9.16 -11.91
CA LYS A 187 0.96 10.00 -11.60
C LYS A 187 0.66 9.82 -10.11
N ILE A 188 0.97 10.83 -9.31
CA ILE A 188 0.84 10.80 -7.87
C ILE A 188 -0.45 11.51 -7.47
N ALA A 189 -1.34 10.81 -6.78
CA ALA A 189 -2.59 11.37 -6.28
C ALA A 189 -2.38 12.24 -5.01
N ARG A 190 -1.40 11.87 -4.16
CA ARG A 190 -1.03 12.61 -2.96
C ARG A 190 0.46 12.42 -2.69
N ASN A 191 1.19 13.51 -2.59
CA ASN A 191 2.58 13.50 -2.11
C ASN A 191 2.60 13.24 -0.59
N GLY A 192 3.75 12.83 -0.05
CA GLY A 192 3.96 12.53 1.36
C GLY A 192 3.28 13.49 2.37
N LEU A 193 3.94 13.84 3.45
CA LEU A 193 3.41 14.79 4.42
C LEU A 193 3.48 16.23 3.87
N HIS A 194 2.34 16.87 3.71
CA HIS A 194 2.29 18.29 3.34
C HIS A 194 2.79 19.15 4.51
N LEU A 195 3.93 19.78 4.34
CA LEU A 195 4.54 20.62 5.37
C LEU A 195 3.97 22.04 5.39
N GLY A 196 3.69 22.59 4.24
CA GLY A 196 3.16 23.95 4.10
C GLY A 196 3.40 24.55 2.73
N GLU A 197 3.21 25.85 2.60
CA GLU A 197 3.30 26.59 1.36
C GLU A 197 4.32 27.74 1.46
N PHE A 198 5.13 27.93 0.41
CA PHE A 198 5.98 29.10 0.27
C PHE A 198 5.17 30.28 -0.28
N LYS A 199 5.14 31.37 0.48
CA LYS A 199 4.65 32.68 0.07
C LYS A 199 5.84 33.62 -0.16
N LYS A 200 5.53 34.83 -0.62
CA LYS A 200 6.58 35.86 -0.77
C LYS A 200 7.26 36.10 0.59
N ASN A 201 8.53 35.76 0.68
CA ASN A 201 9.40 35.96 1.86
C ASN A 201 8.97 35.23 3.16
N ARG A 202 8.10 34.21 3.11
CA ARG A 202 7.72 33.41 4.28
C ARG A 202 7.29 32.02 3.91
N PHE A 203 7.38 31.12 4.89
CA PHE A 203 6.80 29.79 4.85
C PHE A 203 5.57 29.75 5.76
N GLU A 204 4.44 29.24 5.25
CA GLU A 204 3.20 29.04 5.98
C GLU A 204 2.99 27.55 6.22
N PRO A 205 2.98 27.08 7.51
CA PRO A 205 2.81 25.68 7.82
C PRO A 205 1.40 25.20 7.48
N SER A 206 1.28 23.93 7.08
CA SER A 206 -0.01 23.29 6.82
C SER A 206 -0.63 22.74 8.10
N PHE A 207 -1.94 22.52 8.05
CA PHE A 207 -2.65 21.78 9.11
C PHE A 207 -2.13 20.35 9.28
N ALA A 208 -1.74 19.68 8.17
CA ALA A 208 -1.19 18.34 8.21
C ALA A 208 0.12 18.25 8.97
N LEU A 209 0.98 19.27 8.88
CA LEU A 209 2.19 19.35 9.70
C LEU A 209 1.84 19.40 11.19
N GLY A 210 0.86 20.25 11.58
CA GLY A 210 0.42 20.34 12.97
C GLY A 210 -0.10 19.00 13.51
N LEU A 211 -0.87 18.25 12.72
CA LEU A 211 -1.36 16.93 13.12
C LEU A 211 -0.27 15.85 13.21
N ALA A 212 0.79 15.97 12.40
CA ALA A 212 1.90 15.02 12.41
C ALA A 212 2.85 15.21 13.58
N LEU A 213 2.89 16.42 14.14
CA LEU A 213 3.67 16.75 15.33
C LEU A 213 2.89 16.27 16.57
N ARG A 214 3.40 15.26 17.24
CA ARG A 214 2.86 14.84 18.54
C ARG A 214 3.26 15.86 19.61
N PRO A 215 2.38 16.14 20.61
CA PRO A 215 2.71 17.01 21.72
C PRO A 215 3.84 16.45 22.59
#